data_6ae158183be15e82a66e487a691645a3
#
_entry.id   6ae158183be15e82a66e487a691645a3
#
_cell.length_a   1.000
_cell.length_b   1.000
_cell.length_c   1.000
_cell.angle_alpha   90.00
_cell.angle_beta   90.00
_cell.angle_gamma   90.00
#
_symmetry.space_group_name_H-M   'P 1'
#
loop_
_entity.id
_entity.type
_entity.pdbx_description
1 polymer ?
#
loop_
_entity_poly.entity_id
_entity_poly.type
_entity_poly.pdbx_seq_one_letter_code
_entity_poly.pdbx_strand_id
1 'polypeptide(L)'
;VAISFPTPFFRTGIAVQQINLLDTYSEQTFYFSVAGIIRPKNIPIRFGTSFKYESAKVENYENVKKPTNFDLDVGILIDITENIFLGYSIKHLLEPEFQFISEGDKLEKKSTTGICYNWRNSVNFLADYTLTNNDYHWNFGSEIWFYNIFAARLGMNNEKLTSGFGLKTENWLIDGAVI
;
A
#
# COMPACT_ATOMS: atom_id res chain seq x y z
N VAL A 1 11.48 0.50 9.09
CA VAL A 1 11.11 -0.10 10.40
C VAL A 1 9.67 0.28 10.71
N ALA A 2 8.86 -0.66 11.22
CA ALA A 2 7.48 -0.40 11.59
C ALA A 2 7.15 -1.07 12.93
N ILE A 3 6.31 -0.41 13.72
CA ILE A 3 5.80 -0.92 15.01
C ILE A 3 4.30 -0.67 15.04
N SER A 4 3.51 -1.65 15.47
CA SER A 4 2.06 -1.52 15.62
C SER A 4 1.62 -1.84 17.05
N PHE A 5 0.60 -1.11 17.51
CA PHE A 5 0.02 -1.22 18.84
C PHE A 5 -1.47 -1.56 18.70
N PRO A 6 -1.88 -2.79 19.01
CA PRO A 6 -3.30 -3.14 19.05
C PRO A 6 -3.96 -2.56 20.28
N THR A 7 -5.09 -1.88 20.09
CA THR A 7 -6.00 -1.48 21.18
C THR A 7 -7.35 -2.17 20.97
N PRO A 8 -8.26 -2.18 21.96
CA PRO A 8 -9.55 -2.87 21.82
C PRO A 8 -10.43 -2.36 20.67
N PHE A 9 -10.31 -1.07 20.31
CA PHE A 9 -11.18 -0.42 19.30
C PHE A 9 -10.43 -0.02 18.03
N PHE A 10 -9.14 0.33 18.16
CA PHE A 10 -8.32 0.81 17.07
C PHE A 10 -6.96 0.11 17.08
N ARG A 11 -6.34 0.07 15.92
CA ARG A 11 -4.93 -0.28 15.78
C ARG A 11 -4.18 0.96 15.34
N THR A 12 -3.12 1.27 16.04
CA THR A 12 -2.22 2.37 15.67
C THR A 12 -0.87 1.82 15.27
N GLY A 13 -0.18 2.50 14.39
CA GLY A 13 1.15 2.11 13.95
C GLY A 13 1.98 3.32 13.60
N ILE A 14 3.28 3.17 13.80
CA ILE A 14 4.30 4.11 13.34
C ILE A 14 5.28 3.35 12.45
N ALA A 15 5.74 4.00 11.39
CA ALA A 15 6.76 3.45 10.52
C ALA A 15 7.71 4.54 10.02
N VAL A 16 8.92 4.13 9.69
CA VAL A 16 9.91 4.98 9.01
C VAL A 16 10.40 4.21 7.79
N GLN A 17 10.34 4.87 6.65
CA GLN A 17 10.89 4.42 5.38
C GLN A 17 12.01 5.37 4.98
N GLN A 18 13.12 4.82 4.49
CA GLN A 18 14.22 5.58 3.93
C GLN A 18 14.63 4.97 2.60
N ILE A 19 14.77 5.80 1.60
CA ILE A 19 15.24 5.46 0.26
C ILE A 19 16.48 6.29 0.00
N ASN A 20 17.59 5.63 -0.38
CA ASN A 20 18.83 6.27 -0.78
C ASN A 20 19.19 5.82 -2.18
N LEU A 21 19.42 6.75 -3.08
CA LEU A 21 19.85 6.49 -4.46
C LEU A 21 21.26 7.03 -4.66
N LEU A 22 22.23 6.10 -4.69
CA LEU A 22 23.63 6.33 -5.12
C LEU A 22 24.24 7.64 -4.59
N ASP A 23 24.13 7.93 -3.30
CA ASP A 23 24.67 9.13 -2.65
C ASP A 23 24.25 10.47 -3.30
N THR A 24 23.22 10.45 -4.14
CA THR A 24 22.75 11.63 -4.87
C THR A 24 21.40 12.11 -4.35
N TYR A 25 20.54 11.20 -3.93
CA TYR A 25 19.18 11.50 -3.47
C TYR A 25 18.84 10.65 -2.26
N SER A 26 18.25 11.26 -1.26
CA SER A 26 17.69 10.55 -0.11
C SER A 26 16.27 11.05 0.19
N GLU A 27 15.39 10.11 0.48
CA GLU A 27 14.01 10.37 0.89
C GLU A 27 13.75 9.67 2.21
N GLN A 28 13.09 10.36 3.13
CA GLN A 28 12.67 9.82 4.40
C GLN A 28 11.20 10.11 4.63
N THR A 29 10.42 9.08 4.91
CA THR A 29 8.99 9.19 5.19
C THR A 29 8.69 8.61 6.57
N PHE A 30 8.05 9.41 7.41
CA PHE A 30 7.48 8.98 8.69
C PHE A 30 5.99 8.75 8.51
N TYR A 31 5.51 7.61 8.99
CA TYR A 31 4.10 7.24 8.95
C TYR A 31 3.53 7.18 10.36
N PHE A 32 2.35 7.75 10.53
CA PHE A 32 1.47 7.49 11.66
C PHE A 32 0.13 6.99 11.13
N SER A 33 -0.25 5.77 11.48
CA SER A 33 -1.43 5.11 10.93
C SER A 33 -2.42 4.75 12.04
N VAL A 34 -3.70 4.90 11.73
CA VAL A 34 -4.81 4.47 12.57
C VAL A 34 -5.77 3.64 11.73
N ALA A 35 -6.19 2.50 12.25
CA ALA A 35 -7.18 1.63 11.61
C ALA A 35 -8.24 1.17 12.61
N GLY A 36 -9.45 0.95 12.11
CA GLY A 36 -10.57 0.49 12.91
C GLY A 36 -11.48 -0.46 12.14
N ILE A 37 -12.40 -1.07 12.86
CA ILE A 37 -13.43 -1.94 12.29
C ILE A 37 -14.78 -1.60 12.94
N ILE A 38 -15.80 -1.47 12.11
CA ILE A 38 -17.21 -1.39 12.53
C ILE A 38 -17.99 -2.55 11.90
N ARG A 39 -19.11 -2.93 12.48
CA ARG A 39 -19.94 -4.06 12.00
C ARG A 39 -21.42 -3.69 11.94
N PRO A 40 -21.83 -2.73 11.08
CA PRO A 40 -23.23 -2.43 10.89
C PRO A 40 -23.93 -3.64 10.29
N LYS A 41 -25.03 -4.07 10.88
CA LYS A 41 -25.81 -5.25 10.44
C LYS A 41 -24.95 -6.52 10.22
N ASN A 42 -23.93 -6.70 11.06
CA ASN A 42 -22.96 -7.80 10.99
C ASN A 42 -22.04 -7.81 9.75
N ILE A 43 -22.04 -6.74 8.95
CA ILE A 43 -21.10 -6.59 7.82
C ILE A 43 -19.82 -5.92 8.35
N PRO A 44 -18.66 -6.59 8.33
CA PRO A 44 -17.40 -5.97 8.73
C PRO A 44 -16.97 -4.90 7.74
N ILE A 45 -16.77 -3.69 8.24
CA ILE A 45 -16.19 -2.57 7.49
C ILE A 45 -14.91 -2.16 8.21
N ARG A 46 -13.77 -2.33 7.55
CA ARG A 46 -12.47 -1.90 8.03
C ARG A 46 -12.11 -0.59 7.36
N PHE A 47 -11.61 0.35 8.12
CA PHE A 47 -11.14 1.64 7.61
C PHE A 47 -9.78 1.96 8.20
N GLY A 48 -9.02 2.75 7.48
CA GLY A 48 -7.69 3.17 7.92
C GLY A 48 -7.28 4.48 7.29
N THR A 49 -6.40 5.17 7.99
CA THR A 49 -5.74 6.37 7.51
C THR A 49 -4.28 6.36 7.93
N SER A 50 -3.42 6.93 7.07
CA SER A 50 -2.00 7.10 7.34
C SER A 50 -1.61 8.53 7.07
N PHE A 51 -1.18 9.22 8.11
CA PHE A 51 -0.53 10.52 8.02
C PHE A 51 0.95 10.29 7.71
N LYS A 52 1.48 11.04 6.75
CA LYS A 52 2.87 10.98 6.33
C LYS A 52 3.53 12.33 6.52
N TYR A 53 4.75 12.28 7.01
CA TYR A 53 5.69 13.41 6.95
C TYR A 53 6.84 12.97 6.06
N GLU A 54 6.98 13.65 4.95
CA GLU A 54 7.92 13.30 3.89
C GLU A 54 9.00 14.37 3.80
N SER A 55 10.26 13.96 3.69
CA SER A 55 11.42 14.83 3.53
C SER A 55 12.31 14.27 2.45
N ALA A 56 12.69 15.09 1.50
CA ALA A 56 13.62 14.72 0.42
C ALA A 56 14.86 15.61 0.47
N LYS A 57 16.01 15.04 0.08
CA LYS A 57 17.30 15.73 0.03
C LYS A 57 18.03 15.28 -1.23
N VAL A 58 18.51 16.25 -1.99
CA VAL A 58 19.49 16.02 -3.06
C VAL A 58 20.87 16.33 -2.49
N GLU A 59 21.78 15.36 -2.56
CA GLU A 59 23.16 15.52 -2.10
C GLU A 59 24.02 16.09 -3.23
N ASN A 60 25.17 16.66 -2.89
CA ASN A 60 26.15 17.23 -3.82
C ASN A 60 25.72 18.49 -4.59
N TYR A 61 24.62 19.14 -4.22
CA TYR A 61 24.24 20.45 -4.74
C TYR A 61 24.20 21.48 -3.61
N GLU A 62 25.03 22.49 -3.69
CA GLU A 62 24.96 23.66 -2.79
C GLU A 62 23.70 24.47 -3.12
N ASN A 63 22.97 24.93 -2.11
CA ASN A 63 21.76 25.75 -2.23
C ASN A 63 20.47 25.06 -2.70
N VAL A 64 20.38 23.72 -2.66
CA VAL A 64 19.11 23.03 -2.86
C VAL A 64 18.31 22.99 -1.56
N LYS A 65 17.04 23.38 -1.62
CA LYS A 65 16.12 23.27 -0.49
C LYS A 65 15.91 21.80 -0.13
N LYS A 66 15.66 21.54 1.15
CA LYS A 66 15.19 20.24 1.64
C LYS A 66 13.67 20.33 1.76
N PRO A 67 12.91 19.98 0.71
CA PRO A 67 11.47 20.06 0.79
C PRO A 67 10.95 19.05 1.81
N THR A 68 9.96 19.50 2.59
CA THR A 68 9.23 18.68 3.55
C THR A 68 7.75 18.86 3.31
N ASN A 69 7.00 17.79 3.33
CA ASN A 69 5.58 17.80 3.06
C ASN A 69 4.82 16.91 4.05
N PHE A 70 3.53 17.20 4.16
CA PHE A 70 2.56 16.32 4.80
C PHE A 70 1.65 15.72 3.76
N ASP A 71 1.32 14.45 3.94
CA ASP A 71 0.41 13.74 3.07
C ASP A 71 -0.52 12.82 3.87
N LEU A 72 -1.58 12.37 3.24
CA LEU A 72 -2.62 11.56 3.84
C LEU A 72 -3.06 10.45 2.88
N ASP A 73 -3.03 9.22 3.37
CA ASP A 73 -3.67 8.08 2.71
C ASP A 73 -4.93 7.68 3.49
N VAL A 74 -5.97 7.28 2.79
CA VAL A 74 -7.20 6.73 3.38
C VAL A 74 -7.61 5.46 2.66
N GLY A 75 -8.26 4.56 3.39
CA GLY A 75 -8.74 3.30 2.81
C GLY A 75 -9.92 2.71 3.57
N ILE A 76 -10.74 1.97 2.84
CA ILE A 76 -11.86 1.20 3.35
C ILE A 76 -11.86 -0.19 2.72
N LEU A 77 -12.22 -1.20 3.50
CA LEU A 77 -12.40 -2.58 3.06
C LEU A 77 -13.69 -3.12 3.66
N ILE A 78 -14.55 -3.64 2.81
CA ILE A 78 -15.89 -4.14 3.16
C ILE A 78 -15.94 -5.64 2.86
N ASP A 79 -16.35 -6.44 3.83
CA ASP A 79 -16.62 -7.86 3.66
C ASP A 79 -18.07 -8.00 3.17
N ILE A 80 -18.27 -8.03 1.84
CA ILE A 80 -19.61 -8.16 1.22
C ILE A 80 -20.25 -9.49 1.59
N THR A 81 -19.44 -10.55 1.54
CA THR A 81 -19.76 -11.90 2.02
C THR A 81 -18.54 -12.49 2.71
N GLU A 82 -18.63 -13.72 3.21
CA GLU A 82 -17.48 -14.43 3.78
C GLU A 82 -16.34 -14.64 2.77
N ASN A 83 -16.64 -14.59 1.47
CA ASN A 83 -15.71 -14.88 0.41
C ASN A 83 -15.44 -13.70 -0.55
N ILE A 84 -16.17 -12.60 -0.44
CA ILE A 84 -16.05 -11.45 -1.34
C ILE A 84 -15.72 -10.22 -0.54
N PHE A 85 -14.62 -9.57 -0.88
CA PHE A 85 -14.11 -8.37 -0.27
C PHE A 85 -14.01 -7.25 -1.31
N LEU A 86 -14.50 -6.06 -0.95
CA LEU A 86 -14.41 -4.86 -1.78
C LEU A 86 -13.55 -3.83 -1.07
N GLY A 87 -12.52 -3.34 -1.73
CA GLY A 87 -11.59 -2.34 -1.22
C GLY A 87 -11.61 -1.05 -2.03
N TYR A 88 -11.44 0.06 -1.35
CA TYR A 88 -11.17 1.36 -1.94
C TYR A 88 -10.10 2.09 -1.15
N SER A 89 -9.16 2.71 -1.84
CA SER A 89 -8.13 3.52 -1.20
C SER A 89 -7.75 4.73 -2.04
N ILE A 90 -7.36 5.79 -1.35
CA ILE A 90 -6.77 6.98 -1.97
C ILE A 90 -5.41 7.20 -1.31
N LYS A 91 -4.37 7.27 -2.12
CA LYS A 91 -3.03 7.69 -1.72
C LYS A 91 -2.77 9.10 -2.23
N HIS A 92 -1.87 9.81 -1.54
CA HIS A 92 -1.51 11.19 -1.85
C HIS A 92 -2.73 12.11 -1.94
N LEU A 93 -3.63 12.03 -0.93
CA LEU A 93 -4.87 12.79 -0.89
C LEU A 93 -4.61 14.31 -0.88
N LEU A 94 -3.50 14.74 -0.28
CA LEU A 94 -3.11 16.16 -0.21
C LEU A 94 -2.27 16.60 -1.41
N GLU A 95 -1.85 15.65 -2.28
CA GLU A 95 -1.05 15.91 -3.47
C GLU A 95 0.18 16.80 -3.18
N PRO A 96 1.06 16.37 -2.25
CA PRO A 96 2.19 17.19 -1.84
C PRO A 96 3.14 17.47 -3.00
N GLU A 97 3.74 18.68 -3.00
CA GLU A 97 4.66 19.13 -4.03
C GLU A 97 6.07 19.26 -3.46
N PHE A 98 7.05 18.63 -4.11
CA PHE A 98 8.46 18.71 -3.75
C PHE A 98 9.17 19.71 -4.65
N GLN A 99 9.50 20.89 -4.12
CA GLN A 99 10.18 21.91 -4.87
C GLN A 99 11.68 21.95 -4.53
N PHE A 100 12.50 21.42 -5.43
CA PHE A 100 13.95 21.38 -5.23
C PHE A 100 14.65 22.64 -5.76
N ILE A 101 14.32 23.12 -6.94
CA ILE A 101 14.92 24.30 -7.57
C ILE A 101 13.84 25.30 -8.00
N SER A 102 13.30 25.20 -9.19
CA SER A 102 12.32 26.15 -9.75
C SER A 102 10.96 25.52 -10.05
N GLU A 103 10.95 24.24 -10.44
CA GLU A 103 9.73 23.50 -10.71
C GLU A 103 9.50 22.50 -9.57
N GLY A 104 8.25 22.39 -9.12
CA GLY A 104 7.84 21.43 -8.12
C GLY A 104 7.40 20.11 -8.80
N ASP A 105 7.83 19.01 -8.22
CA ASP A 105 7.32 17.68 -8.58
C ASP A 105 6.18 17.33 -7.64
N LYS A 106 4.96 17.21 -8.19
CA LYS A 106 3.74 16.98 -7.44
C LYS A 106 3.44 15.48 -7.41
N LEU A 107 3.27 14.94 -6.21
CA LEU A 107 2.78 13.57 -6.05
C LEU A 107 1.30 13.53 -6.39
N GLU A 108 0.98 12.85 -7.47
CA GLU A 108 -0.39 12.74 -7.95
C GLU A 108 -1.24 11.85 -7.04
N LYS A 109 -2.48 12.28 -6.83
CA LYS A 109 -3.48 11.49 -6.14
C LYS A 109 -3.75 10.19 -6.87
N LYS A 110 -3.67 9.08 -6.15
CA LYS A 110 -3.87 7.72 -6.66
C LYS A 110 -5.06 7.07 -6.00
N SER A 111 -6.11 6.81 -6.78
CA SER A 111 -7.34 6.16 -6.34
C SER A 111 -7.37 4.72 -6.82
N THR A 112 -7.57 3.77 -5.93
CA THR A 112 -7.62 2.34 -6.28
C THR A 112 -8.90 1.71 -5.74
N THR A 113 -9.63 1.04 -6.61
CA THR A 113 -10.77 0.17 -6.27
C THR A 113 -10.40 -1.25 -6.59
N GLY A 114 -10.62 -2.16 -5.65
CA GLY A 114 -10.28 -3.57 -5.83
C GLY A 114 -11.34 -4.52 -5.28
N ILE A 115 -11.40 -5.70 -5.86
CA ILE A 115 -12.22 -6.81 -5.42
C ILE A 115 -11.34 -8.04 -5.20
N CYS A 116 -11.64 -8.78 -4.15
CA CYS A 116 -11.03 -10.08 -3.88
C CYS A 116 -12.14 -11.13 -3.72
N TYR A 117 -12.00 -12.27 -4.40
CA TYR A 117 -12.82 -13.42 -4.21
C TYR A 117 -11.98 -14.58 -3.67
N ASN A 118 -12.34 -15.06 -2.48
CA ASN A 118 -11.71 -16.22 -1.85
C ASN A 118 -12.51 -17.48 -2.16
N TRP A 119 -11.89 -18.43 -2.88
CA TRP A 119 -12.50 -19.71 -3.20
C TRP A 119 -11.97 -20.81 -2.29
N ARG A 120 -12.87 -21.44 -1.56
CA ARG A 120 -12.58 -22.56 -0.65
C ARG A 120 -11.46 -22.29 0.37
N ASN A 121 -11.30 -21.05 0.81
CA ASN A 121 -10.25 -20.60 1.74
C ASN A 121 -8.80 -20.92 1.32
N SER A 122 -8.58 -21.29 0.07
CA SER A 122 -7.26 -21.70 -0.43
C SER A 122 -6.83 -20.93 -1.67
N VAL A 123 -7.78 -20.41 -2.45
CA VAL A 123 -7.48 -19.66 -3.67
C VAL A 123 -8.09 -18.27 -3.59
N ASN A 124 -7.27 -17.26 -3.80
CA ASN A 124 -7.69 -15.87 -3.91
C ASN A 124 -7.61 -15.41 -5.37
N PHE A 125 -8.67 -14.80 -5.88
CA PHE A 125 -8.68 -14.06 -7.13
C PHE A 125 -8.83 -12.58 -6.82
N LEU A 126 -7.96 -11.77 -7.38
CA LEU A 126 -7.89 -10.34 -7.12
C LEU A 126 -7.98 -9.58 -8.44
N ALA A 127 -8.71 -8.48 -8.43
CA ALA A 127 -8.70 -7.52 -9.51
C ALA A 127 -8.74 -6.13 -8.90
N ASP A 128 -7.95 -5.21 -9.42
CA ASP A 128 -8.03 -3.81 -9.04
C ASP A 128 -7.89 -2.88 -10.24
N TYR A 129 -8.46 -1.71 -10.07
CA TYR A 129 -8.40 -0.59 -10.99
C TYR A 129 -7.85 0.61 -10.25
N THR A 130 -6.78 1.15 -10.77
CA THR A 130 -6.12 2.34 -10.22
C THR A 130 -6.23 3.49 -11.21
N LEU A 131 -6.65 4.64 -10.71
CA LEU A 131 -6.71 5.90 -11.42
C LEU A 131 -5.72 6.89 -10.81
N THR A 132 -4.88 7.49 -11.66
CA THR A 132 -3.94 8.55 -11.31
C THR A 132 -4.10 9.67 -12.33
N ASN A 133 -4.69 10.81 -11.93
CA ASN A 133 -5.02 11.95 -12.82
C ASN A 133 -5.68 11.49 -14.13
N ASN A 134 -4.89 11.38 -15.21
CA ASN A 134 -5.35 11.00 -16.55
C ASN A 134 -4.92 9.59 -16.97
N ASP A 135 -4.27 8.85 -16.07
CA ASP A 135 -3.77 7.51 -16.35
C ASP A 135 -4.51 6.47 -15.52
N TYR A 136 -4.68 5.28 -16.08
CA TYR A 136 -5.38 4.19 -15.42
C TYR A 136 -4.65 2.85 -15.62
N HIS A 137 -4.74 2.02 -14.61
CA HIS A 137 -4.08 0.71 -14.60
C HIS A 137 -5.04 -0.35 -14.08
N TRP A 138 -5.03 -1.50 -14.75
CA TRP A 138 -5.70 -2.71 -14.29
C TRP A 138 -4.68 -3.72 -13.80
N ASN A 139 -4.95 -4.31 -12.66
CA ASN A 139 -4.16 -5.40 -12.12
C ASN A 139 -5.07 -6.60 -11.88
N PHE A 140 -4.57 -7.78 -12.20
CA PHE A 140 -5.22 -9.04 -11.91
C PHE A 140 -4.24 -9.96 -11.23
N GLY A 141 -4.74 -10.75 -10.28
CA GLY A 141 -3.88 -11.68 -9.55
C GLY A 141 -4.65 -12.91 -9.08
N SER A 142 -3.90 -13.97 -8.92
CA SER A 142 -4.35 -15.18 -8.24
C SER A 142 -3.29 -15.67 -7.28
N GLU A 143 -3.73 -16.15 -6.13
CA GLU A 143 -2.89 -16.77 -5.11
C GLU A 143 -3.49 -18.09 -4.70
N ILE A 144 -2.69 -19.13 -4.65
CA ILE A 144 -3.09 -20.47 -4.21
C ILE A 144 -2.23 -20.87 -3.03
N TRP A 145 -2.84 -21.23 -1.91
CA TRP A 145 -2.18 -21.76 -0.73
C TRP A 145 -2.30 -23.27 -0.67
N PHE A 146 -1.18 -23.96 -0.61
CA PHE A 146 -1.06 -25.40 -0.41
C PHE A 146 -0.75 -25.69 1.05
N TYR A 147 -1.62 -26.43 1.71
CA TYR A 147 -1.49 -26.82 3.14
C TYR A 147 -1.30 -25.64 4.10
N ASN A 148 -1.68 -24.42 3.72
CA ASN A 148 -1.38 -23.17 4.44
C ASN A 148 0.11 -22.92 4.71
N ILE A 149 0.99 -23.58 3.94
CA ILE A 149 2.45 -23.49 4.06
C ILE A 149 3.05 -22.81 2.84
N PHE A 150 2.69 -23.28 1.64
CA PHE A 150 3.24 -22.75 0.39
C PHE A 150 2.18 -21.94 -0.36
N ALA A 151 2.58 -20.78 -0.84
CA ALA A 151 1.79 -19.98 -1.76
C ALA A 151 2.45 -19.93 -3.13
N ALA A 152 1.63 -20.09 -4.18
CA ALA A 152 2.00 -19.74 -5.55
C ALA A 152 1.13 -18.57 -5.99
N ARG A 153 1.76 -17.58 -6.64
CA ARG A 153 1.11 -16.35 -7.08
C ARG A 153 1.38 -16.10 -8.54
N LEU A 154 0.34 -15.74 -9.26
CA LEU A 154 0.44 -15.26 -10.65
C LEU A 154 -0.36 -13.97 -10.74
N GLY A 155 0.16 -13.02 -11.50
CA GLY A 155 -0.50 -11.75 -11.68
C GLY A 155 -0.15 -11.11 -13.02
N MET A 156 -0.90 -10.09 -13.35
CA MET A 156 -0.67 -9.21 -14.48
C MET A 156 -0.83 -7.78 -14.01
N ASN A 157 0.19 -6.98 -14.22
CA ASN A 157 0.22 -5.56 -13.94
C ASN A 157 0.49 -4.83 -15.26
N ASN A 158 -0.52 -4.14 -15.79
CA ASN A 158 -0.40 -3.37 -17.02
C ASN A 158 0.37 -4.09 -18.14
N GLU A 159 -0.04 -5.24 -18.59
CA GLU A 159 0.62 -6.03 -19.65
C GLU A 159 1.90 -6.77 -19.20
N LYS A 160 2.43 -6.54 -17.99
CA LYS A 160 3.56 -7.29 -17.45
C LYS A 160 3.05 -8.45 -16.61
N LEU A 161 3.52 -9.64 -16.96
CA LEU A 161 3.27 -10.84 -16.18
C LEU A 161 4.14 -10.82 -14.93
N THR A 162 3.55 -11.15 -13.80
CA THR A 162 4.24 -11.26 -12.52
C THR A 162 4.04 -12.65 -11.92
N SER A 163 5.03 -13.16 -11.23
CA SER A 163 4.92 -14.42 -10.49
C SER A 163 5.54 -14.29 -9.12
N GLY A 164 5.09 -15.11 -8.18
CA GLY A 164 5.61 -15.07 -6.83
C GLY A 164 5.39 -16.39 -6.11
N PHE A 165 6.11 -16.53 -5.02
CA PHE A 165 5.95 -17.66 -4.09
C PHE A 165 5.94 -17.15 -2.66
N GLY A 166 5.33 -17.92 -1.76
CA GLY A 166 5.35 -17.68 -0.33
C GLY A 166 5.62 -18.96 0.44
N LEU A 167 6.32 -18.86 1.54
CA LEU A 167 6.53 -19.92 2.51
C LEU A 167 6.16 -19.41 3.89
N LYS A 168 5.20 -20.05 4.54
CA LYS A 168 4.72 -19.71 5.87
C LYS A 168 4.95 -20.87 6.82
N THR A 169 5.58 -20.58 7.95
CA THR A 169 5.69 -21.45 9.09
C THR A 169 5.06 -20.77 10.32
N GLU A 170 5.07 -21.40 11.48
CA GLU A 170 4.55 -20.79 12.71
C GLU A 170 5.25 -19.47 13.07
N ASN A 171 6.55 -19.33 12.76
CA ASN A 171 7.38 -18.20 13.18
C ASN A 171 7.92 -17.36 12.01
N TRP A 172 7.81 -17.85 10.76
CA TRP A 172 8.43 -17.21 9.59
C TRP A 172 7.47 -17.11 8.43
N LEU A 173 7.52 -15.98 7.77
CA LEU A 173 6.90 -15.76 6.46
C LEU A 173 7.98 -15.25 5.51
N ILE A 174 8.19 -15.98 4.41
CA ILE A 174 9.14 -15.62 3.36
C ILE A 174 8.36 -15.46 2.08
N ASP A 175 8.49 -14.32 1.42
CA ASP A 175 7.84 -14.02 0.14
C ASP A 175 8.90 -13.61 -0.89
N GLY A 176 8.70 -14.08 -2.12
CA GLY A 176 9.50 -13.70 -3.27
C GLY A 176 8.61 -13.40 -4.47
N ALA A 177 8.99 -12.41 -5.27
CA ALA A 177 8.27 -12.05 -6.49
C ALA A 177 9.23 -11.64 -7.61
N VAL A 178 8.81 -11.87 -8.85
CA VAL A 178 9.50 -11.48 -10.08
C VAL A 178 8.51 -10.79 -11.01
N ILE A 179 8.97 -9.73 -11.68
CA ILE A 179 8.23 -8.91 -12.65
C ILE A 179 8.89 -9.04 -14.02
#